data_7fd70b841f291bd96e9ea1ce961463a8
#
_entry.id   7fd70b841f291bd96e9ea1ce961463a8
#
_cell.length_a   1.000
_cell.length_b   1.000
_cell.length_c   1.000
_cell.angle_alpha   90.00
_cell.angle_beta   90.00
_cell.angle_gamma   90.00
#
_symmetry.space_group_name_H-M   'P 1'
#
loop_
_entity.id
_entity.type
_entity.pdbx_description
1 polymer ?
#
loop_
_entity_poly.entity_id
_entity_poly.type
_entity_poly.pdbx_seq_one_letter_code
_entity_poly.pdbx_strand_id
1 'polypeptide(L)'
;MSERGDASVEFVGVLVAVVIPLLYVALALGQVSAGAMAVDAGAREAARILAEDAQRQGDAERAVSLIVEDFGVDATPVVSSSCVACESGEATVEARVSVRVPLPFMPAGFGAVGVEVFSSASAPVREVVARE
;
A
#
# COMPACT_ATOMS: atom_id res chain seq x y z
N MET A 1 9.72 -28.11 -48.09
CA MET A 1 8.75 -27.02 -48.28
C MET A 1 8.15 -26.53 -46.94
N SER A 2 8.94 -26.50 -45.90
CA SER A 2 8.47 -26.15 -44.52
C SER A 2 9.21 -24.97 -43.87
N GLU A 3 10.09 -24.30 -44.58
CA GLU A 3 10.89 -23.22 -43.97
C GLU A 3 10.16 -21.92 -43.73
N ARG A 4 9.02 -21.68 -44.37
CA ARG A 4 8.20 -20.45 -44.14
C ARG A 4 7.29 -20.55 -42.90
N GLY A 5 6.94 -21.74 -42.48
CA GLY A 5 6.16 -21.99 -41.28
C GLY A 5 6.99 -21.92 -40.00
N ASP A 6 8.25 -22.31 -40.09
CA ASP A 6 9.17 -22.41 -38.97
C ASP A 6 9.58 -21.04 -38.45
N ALA A 7 9.94 -20.11 -39.32
CA ALA A 7 10.26 -18.73 -38.97
C ALA A 7 9.08 -17.97 -38.31
N SER A 8 7.85 -18.25 -38.72
CA SER A 8 6.66 -17.63 -38.12
C SER A 8 6.37 -18.15 -36.71
N VAL A 9 6.57 -19.43 -36.48
CA VAL A 9 6.41 -20.05 -35.16
C VAL A 9 7.51 -19.60 -34.22
N GLU A 10 8.75 -19.50 -34.69
CA GLU A 10 9.87 -18.99 -33.91
C GLU A 10 9.66 -17.51 -33.52
N PHE A 11 9.20 -16.67 -34.44
CA PHE A 11 8.86 -15.25 -34.18
C PHE A 11 7.77 -15.12 -33.12
N VAL A 12 6.69 -15.91 -33.24
CA VAL A 12 5.59 -15.88 -32.24
C VAL A 12 6.09 -16.39 -30.90
N GLY A 13 6.94 -17.43 -30.86
CA GLY A 13 7.54 -17.94 -29.63
C GLY A 13 8.38 -16.89 -28.91
N VAL A 14 9.24 -16.18 -29.64
CA VAL A 14 10.06 -15.08 -29.08
C VAL A 14 9.18 -13.93 -28.61
N LEU A 15 8.17 -13.55 -29.38
CA LEU A 15 7.24 -12.48 -29.01
C LEU A 15 6.52 -12.80 -27.70
N VAL A 16 6.00 -14.01 -27.56
CA VAL A 16 5.32 -14.46 -26.33
C VAL A 16 6.30 -14.49 -25.16
N ALA A 17 7.51 -15.01 -25.34
CA ALA A 17 8.54 -15.11 -24.31
C ALA A 17 9.01 -13.74 -23.80
N VAL A 18 8.90 -12.69 -24.60
CA VAL A 18 9.27 -11.32 -24.21
C VAL A 18 8.07 -10.54 -23.70
N VAL A 19 6.94 -10.60 -24.39
CA VAL A 19 5.75 -9.79 -24.04
C VAL A 19 5.11 -10.22 -22.73
N ILE A 20 5.04 -11.54 -22.47
CA ILE A 20 4.44 -12.03 -21.22
C ILE A 20 5.20 -11.53 -19.98
N PRO A 21 6.54 -11.66 -19.89
CA PRO A 21 7.27 -11.10 -18.75
C PRO A 21 7.14 -9.58 -18.62
N LEU A 22 7.12 -8.84 -19.73
CA LEU A 22 6.93 -7.40 -19.68
C LEU A 22 5.55 -7.01 -19.14
N LEU A 23 4.50 -7.68 -19.60
CA LEU A 23 3.15 -7.47 -19.05
C LEU A 23 3.08 -7.80 -17.57
N TYR A 24 3.71 -8.89 -17.14
CA TYR A 24 3.77 -9.25 -15.73
C TYR A 24 4.43 -8.15 -14.89
N VAL A 25 5.59 -7.66 -15.33
CA VAL A 25 6.29 -6.56 -14.63
C VAL A 25 5.43 -5.29 -14.59
N ALA A 26 4.76 -4.95 -15.68
CA ALA A 26 3.87 -3.77 -15.73
C ALA A 26 2.71 -3.90 -14.73
N LEU A 27 2.08 -5.08 -14.66
CA LEU A 27 1.00 -5.36 -13.70
C LEU A 27 1.51 -5.34 -12.25
N ALA A 28 2.65 -5.95 -11.98
CA ALA A 28 3.26 -5.96 -10.66
C ALA A 28 3.60 -4.54 -10.17
N LEU A 29 4.20 -3.72 -11.04
CA LEU A 29 4.48 -2.30 -10.74
C LEU A 29 3.20 -1.50 -10.48
N GLY A 30 2.14 -1.74 -11.24
CA GLY A 30 0.83 -1.12 -11.03
C GLY A 30 0.27 -1.43 -9.64
N GLN A 31 0.33 -2.69 -9.21
CA GLN A 31 -0.12 -3.13 -7.89
C GLN A 31 0.70 -2.48 -6.76
N VAL A 32 2.01 -2.48 -6.89
CA VAL A 32 2.90 -1.84 -5.88
C VAL A 32 2.66 -0.34 -5.81
N SER A 33 2.47 0.32 -6.95
CA SER A 33 2.16 1.75 -6.99
C SER A 33 0.82 2.08 -6.33
N ALA A 34 -0.22 1.28 -6.57
CA ALA A 34 -1.51 1.41 -5.90
C ALA A 34 -1.36 1.24 -4.37
N GLY A 35 -0.60 0.24 -3.93
CA GLY A 35 -0.30 0.03 -2.52
C GLY A 35 0.44 1.21 -1.88
N ALA A 36 1.43 1.78 -2.58
CA ALA A 36 2.18 2.94 -2.10
C ALA A 36 1.27 4.17 -1.92
N MET A 37 0.36 4.43 -2.87
CA MET A 37 -0.62 5.51 -2.76
C MET A 37 -1.62 5.27 -1.64
N ALA A 38 -2.07 4.03 -1.46
CA ALA A 38 -3.00 3.65 -0.41
C ALA A 38 -2.41 3.87 0.99
N VAL A 39 -1.16 3.45 1.23
CA VAL A 39 -0.51 3.65 2.55
C VAL A 39 -0.21 5.12 2.82
N ASP A 40 0.09 5.92 1.79
CA ASP A 40 0.32 7.35 1.95
C ASP A 40 -0.98 8.10 2.32
N ALA A 41 -2.07 7.81 1.63
CA ALA A 41 -3.39 8.34 1.97
C ALA A 41 -3.86 7.86 3.34
N GLY A 42 -3.68 6.56 3.63
CA GLY A 42 -4.03 5.95 4.89
C GLY A 42 -3.27 6.52 6.09
N ALA A 43 -1.96 6.77 5.93
CA ALA A 43 -1.14 7.35 6.99
C ALA A 43 -1.60 8.77 7.36
N ARG A 44 -1.94 9.59 6.37
CA ARG A 44 -2.46 10.94 6.61
C ARG A 44 -3.80 10.91 7.32
N GLU A 45 -4.71 10.04 6.91
CA GLU A 45 -6.02 9.91 7.54
C GLU A 45 -5.90 9.34 8.97
N ALA A 46 -5.08 8.32 9.18
CA ALA A 46 -4.81 7.79 10.51
C ALA A 46 -4.22 8.85 11.45
N ALA A 47 -3.23 9.61 10.98
CA ALA A 47 -2.65 10.71 11.76
C ALA A 47 -3.69 11.76 12.14
N ARG A 48 -4.60 12.12 11.23
CA ARG A 48 -5.69 13.07 11.47
C ARG A 48 -6.65 12.56 12.56
N ILE A 49 -7.10 11.31 12.46
CA ILE A 49 -8.03 10.71 13.42
C ILE A 49 -7.38 10.63 14.80
N LEU A 50 -6.14 10.17 14.88
CA LEU A 50 -5.42 9.99 16.14
C LEU A 50 -4.95 11.32 16.77
N ALA A 51 -4.78 12.37 15.98
CA ALA A 51 -4.51 13.70 16.49
C ALA A 51 -5.74 14.36 17.15
N GLU A 52 -6.95 13.95 16.76
CA GLU A 52 -8.19 14.36 17.41
C GLU A 52 -8.42 13.61 18.74
N ASP A 53 -8.17 12.31 18.76
CA ASP A 53 -8.28 11.45 19.93
C ASP A 53 -7.42 10.18 19.76
N ALA A 54 -6.38 10.06 20.57
CA ALA A 54 -5.46 8.92 20.54
C ALA A 54 -6.14 7.56 20.87
N GLN A 55 -7.32 7.58 21.48
CA GLN A 55 -8.07 6.36 21.80
C GLN A 55 -8.85 5.80 20.60
N ARG A 56 -8.96 6.56 19.51
CA ARG A 56 -9.68 6.17 18.29
C ARG A 56 -8.85 5.30 17.34
N GLN A 57 -7.94 4.48 17.86
CA GLN A 57 -7.10 3.58 17.06
C GLN A 57 -7.94 2.67 16.15
N GLY A 58 -9.05 2.10 16.66
CA GLY A 58 -9.93 1.24 15.87
C GLY A 58 -10.65 1.96 14.72
N ASP A 59 -10.93 3.26 14.86
CA ASP A 59 -11.50 4.06 13.77
C ASP A 59 -10.44 4.36 12.71
N ALA A 60 -9.21 4.64 13.11
CA ALA A 60 -8.09 4.82 12.21
C ALA A 60 -7.82 3.55 11.39
N GLU A 61 -7.79 2.38 12.03
CA GLU A 61 -7.61 1.09 11.35
C GLU A 61 -8.73 0.80 10.34
N ARG A 62 -9.98 1.07 10.69
CA ARG A 62 -11.12 0.92 9.76
C ARG A 62 -11.02 1.86 8.56
N ALA A 63 -10.70 3.14 8.81
CA ALA A 63 -10.55 4.12 7.74
C ALA A 63 -9.42 3.73 6.77
N VAL A 64 -8.29 3.27 7.29
CA VAL A 64 -7.16 2.80 6.47
C VAL A 64 -7.53 1.55 5.68
N SER A 65 -8.27 0.61 6.28
CA SER A 65 -8.73 -0.60 5.57
C SER A 65 -9.62 -0.26 4.39
N LEU A 66 -10.55 0.69 4.54
CA LEU A 66 -11.40 1.17 3.45
C LEU A 66 -10.59 1.86 2.35
N ILE A 67 -9.59 2.67 2.72
CA ILE A 67 -8.72 3.32 1.74
C ILE A 67 -7.95 2.26 0.93
N VAL A 68 -7.37 1.27 1.59
CA VAL A 68 -6.62 0.19 0.91
C VAL A 68 -7.51 -0.59 -0.05
N GLU A 69 -8.76 -0.87 0.35
CA GLU A 69 -9.76 -1.52 -0.49
C GLU A 69 -10.15 -0.65 -1.71
N ASP A 70 -10.34 0.65 -1.52
CA ASP A 70 -10.66 1.61 -2.58
C ASP A 70 -9.56 1.70 -3.66
N PHE A 71 -8.29 1.52 -3.27
CA PHE A 71 -7.18 1.41 -4.21
C PHE A 71 -7.05 0.04 -4.88
N GLY A 72 -7.96 -0.89 -4.58
CA GLY A 72 -7.97 -2.24 -5.17
C GLY A 72 -6.83 -3.13 -4.68
N VAL A 73 -6.27 -2.87 -3.52
CA VAL A 73 -5.21 -3.67 -2.91
C VAL A 73 -5.85 -4.72 -1.98
N ASP A 74 -5.73 -5.97 -2.35
CA ASP A 74 -6.23 -7.10 -1.54
C ASP A 74 -5.19 -7.48 -0.46
N ALA A 75 -5.12 -6.66 0.58
CA ALA A 75 -4.21 -6.88 1.69
C ALA A 75 -4.70 -6.16 2.95
N THR A 76 -4.35 -6.71 4.11
CA THR A 76 -4.69 -6.13 5.41
C THR A 76 -3.62 -5.13 5.83
N PRO A 77 -3.96 -3.84 6.02
CA PRO A 77 -3.01 -2.84 6.50
C PRO A 77 -2.71 -3.03 7.99
N VAL A 78 -1.49 -2.65 8.37
CA VAL A 78 -1.08 -2.52 9.77
C VAL A 78 -0.89 -1.04 10.08
N VAL A 79 -1.60 -0.56 11.09
CA VAL A 79 -1.55 0.84 11.55
C VAL A 79 -0.87 0.89 12.90
N SER A 80 0.18 1.67 13.01
CA SER A 80 0.87 1.96 14.26
C SER A 80 0.94 3.48 14.48
N SER A 81 0.90 3.90 15.71
CA SER A 81 1.00 5.32 16.06
C SER A 81 1.99 5.52 17.20
N SER A 82 2.63 6.67 17.18
CA SER A 82 3.51 7.13 18.25
C SER A 82 3.26 8.61 18.50
N CYS A 83 3.48 9.03 19.73
CA CYS A 83 3.43 10.44 20.04
C CYS A 83 4.85 11.01 20.08
N VAL A 84 5.07 12.09 19.38
CA VAL A 84 6.32 12.84 19.36
C VAL A 84 6.14 14.13 20.11
N ALA A 85 7.08 14.44 20.99
CA ALA A 85 7.08 15.68 21.78
C ALA A 85 5.82 15.88 22.67
N CYS A 86 5.26 14.79 23.18
CA CYS A 86 4.03 14.82 23.98
C CYS A 86 4.15 15.58 25.30
N GLU A 87 5.36 15.82 25.78
CA GLU A 87 5.63 16.53 27.03
C GLU A 87 5.92 18.03 26.83
N SER A 88 6.08 18.50 25.60
CA SER A 88 6.59 19.86 25.32
C SER A 88 5.54 20.84 24.82
N GLY A 89 4.24 20.55 24.93
CA GLY A 89 3.16 21.46 24.55
C GLY A 89 2.88 21.58 23.04
N GLU A 90 3.76 21.03 22.20
CA GLU A 90 3.59 20.88 20.75
C GLU A 90 3.53 19.40 20.37
N ALA A 91 2.64 18.67 21.03
CA ALA A 91 2.48 17.24 20.79
C ALA A 91 2.08 16.96 19.34
N THR A 92 2.78 16.02 18.72
CA THR A 92 2.51 15.58 17.35
C THR A 92 2.31 14.07 17.36
N VAL A 93 1.23 13.60 16.77
CA VAL A 93 1.02 12.18 16.53
C VAL A 93 1.63 11.81 15.18
N GLU A 94 2.47 10.81 15.17
CA GLU A 94 2.95 10.15 13.97
C GLU A 94 2.20 8.83 13.78
N ALA A 95 1.53 8.67 12.65
CA ALA A 95 0.91 7.43 12.25
C ALA A 95 1.71 6.80 11.12
N ARG A 96 1.98 5.50 11.24
CA ARG A 96 2.64 4.69 10.22
C ARG A 96 1.70 3.60 9.76
N VAL A 97 1.55 3.50 8.47
CA VAL A 97 0.75 2.47 7.80
C VAL A 97 1.66 1.63 6.93
N SER A 98 1.55 0.32 7.05
CA SER A 98 2.21 -0.63 6.17
C SER A 98 1.21 -1.63 5.61
N VAL A 99 1.47 -2.09 4.39
CA VAL A 99 0.70 -3.12 3.73
C VAL A 99 1.62 -4.01 2.91
N ARG A 100 1.34 -5.31 2.89
CA ARG A 100 2.04 -6.25 2.01
C ARG A 100 1.22 -6.47 0.75
N VAL A 101 1.66 -5.88 -0.35
CA VAL A 101 1.01 -6.00 -1.66
C VAL A 101 1.36 -7.34 -2.27
N PRO A 102 0.37 -8.22 -2.53
CA PRO A 102 0.64 -9.50 -3.17
C PRO A 102 1.04 -9.30 -4.62
N LEU A 103 2.02 -10.08 -5.09
CA LEU A 103 2.39 -10.08 -6.50
C LEU A 103 1.37 -10.88 -7.30
N PRO A 104 0.92 -10.38 -8.47
CA PRO A 104 -0.06 -11.07 -9.30
C PRO A 104 0.49 -12.39 -9.86
N PHE A 105 -0.37 -13.39 -10.03
CA PHE A 105 -0.08 -14.67 -10.68
C PHE A 105 1.04 -15.51 -10.05
N MET A 106 1.34 -15.31 -8.77
CA MET A 106 2.30 -16.18 -8.07
C MET A 106 1.69 -17.57 -7.84
N PRO A 107 2.39 -18.66 -8.23
CA PRO A 107 1.95 -20.01 -7.92
C PRO A 107 1.87 -20.24 -6.41
N ALA A 108 0.86 -20.96 -5.96
CA ALA A 108 0.62 -21.24 -4.54
C ALA A 108 1.80 -21.92 -3.80
N GLY A 109 2.74 -22.54 -4.54
CA GLY A 109 3.92 -23.19 -4.00
C GLY A 109 5.05 -22.26 -3.53
N PHE A 110 5.01 -20.97 -3.89
CA PHE A 110 6.03 -20.00 -3.50
C PHE A 110 5.69 -19.21 -2.22
N GLY A 111 4.60 -19.55 -1.55
CA GLY A 111 4.10 -18.82 -0.39
C GLY A 111 3.53 -17.44 -0.77
N ALA A 112 3.16 -16.67 0.23
CA ALA A 112 2.66 -15.31 0.03
C ALA A 112 3.83 -14.35 -0.27
N VAL A 113 4.36 -14.39 -1.49
CA VAL A 113 5.36 -13.44 -1.93
C VAL A 113 4.67 -12.10 -2.20
N GLY A 114 5.11 -11.08 -1.50
CA GLY A 114 4.57 -9.73 -1.63
C GLY A 114 5.63 -8.68 -1.34
N VAL A 115 5.40 -7.48 -1.82
CA VAL A 115 6.23 -6.31 -1.53
C VAL A 115 5.60 -5.55 -0.38
N GLU A 116 6.36 -5.32 0.68
CA GLU A 116 5.91 -4.47 1.77
C GLU A 116 6.13 -3.00 1.41
N VAL A 117 5.06 -2.24 1.45
CA VAL A 117 5.08 -0.79 1.27
C VAL A 117 4.59 -0.13 2.55
N PHE A 118 5.19 0.99 2.91
CA PHE A 118 4.80 1.74 4.10
C PHE A 118 4.90 3.25 3.86
N SER A 119 4.14 3.99 4.63
CA SER A 119 4.24 5.43 4.71
C SER A 119 3.99 5.89 6.15
N SER A 120 4.52 7.04 6.52
CA SER A 120 4.22 7.70 7.79
C SER A 120 3.78 9.13 7.54
N ALA A 121 2.86 9.60 8.38
CA ALA A 121 2.39 10.97 8.37
C ALA A 121 2.27 11.48 9.81
N SER A 122 2.48 12.76 10.02
CA SER A 122 2.37 13.39 11.32
C SER A 122 1.28 14.47 11.31
N ALA A 123 0.57 14.58 12.41
CA ALA A 123 -0.42 15.63 12.62
C ALA A 123 -0.28 16.23 14.02
N PRO A 124 -0.40 17.55 14.18
CA PRO A 124 -0.36 18.19 15.49
C PRO A 124 -1.59 17.78 16.29
N VAL A 125 -1.40 17.43 17.55
CA VAL A 125 -2.50 17.14 18.48
C VAL A 125 -3.29 18.44 18.69
N ARG A 126 -4.55 18.39 18.37
CA ARG A 126 -5.47 19.50 18.65
C ARG A 126 -5.93 19.38 20.10
N GLU A 127 -5.31 20.15 20.97
CA GLU A 127 -5.86 20.37 22.29
C GLU A 127 -7.20 21.10 22.08
N VAL A 128 -8.30 20.42 22.41
CA VAL A 128 -9.62 21.07 22.47
C VAL A 128 -9.57 21.99 23.66
N VAL A 129 -9.16 23.24 23.45
CA VAL A 129 -9.35 24.28 24.43
C VAL A 129 -10.86 24.44 24.55
N ALA A 130 -11.44 23.83 25.58
CA ALA A 130 -12.81 24.12 25.99
C ALA A 130 -12.88 25.64 26.30
N ARG A 131 -13.41 26.42 25.36
CA ARG A 131 -13.81 27.78 25.63
C ARG A 131 -15.01 27.71 26.58
N GLU A 132 -14.73 27.90 27.84
CA GLU A 132 -15.75 28.32 28.78
C GLU A 132 -16.28 29.72 28.42
#